data_d80673db7cd684ada5372792ba10b9a4
#
_entry.id   d80673db7cd684ada5372792ba10b9a4
#
_cell.length_a   1.000
_cell.length_b   1.000
_cell.length_c   1.000
_cell.angle_alpha   90.00
_cell.angle_beta   90.00
_cell.angle_gamma   90.00
#
_symmetry.space_group_name_H-M   'P 1'
#
loop_
_entity.id
_entity.type
_entity.pdbx_description
1 polymer ?
#
loop_
_entity_poly.entity_id
_entity_poly.type
_entity_poly.pdbx_seq_one_letter_code
_entity_poly.pdbx_strand_id
1 'polypeptide(L)'
;MKRCTWCNLNNPKYIEYHDYEWGKLNTDEKYLFEMLILESFQAGLSWQCVLNKREAFKEAYEDFDIDKVIEFDEEKIEQLRNNPNIIRNKLKIKASISNAKIFKSIQEEYQTFYNYLCTFTHGKIIYETEKTTSTLSDSISNDLKKRGMKFVGSTIIYSFLQAIGVIYSHEKDCFLYKD
;
A
#
# COMPACT_ATOMS: atom_id res chain seq x y z
N MET A 1 5.43 -14.44 -22.84
CA MET A 1 6.08 -13.68 -21.78
C MET A 1 5.69 -14.32 -20.45
N LYS A 2 6.63 -14.78 -19.61
CA LYS A 2 6.34 -15.40 -18.32
C LYS A 2 6.28 -14.31 -17.23
N ARG A 3 5.25 -14.30 -16.42
CA ARG A 3 5.06 -13.38 -15.29
C ARG A 3 5.28 -14.10 -13.98
N CYS A 4 5.34 -13.37 -12.89
CA CYS A 4 5.39 -13.96 -11.55
C CYS A 4 4.19 -14.89 -11.32
N THR A 5 4.39 -15.97 -10.56
CA THR A 5 3.38 -17.02 -10.35
C THR A 5 2.13 -16.53 -9.65
N TRP A 6 2.24 -15.48 -8.85
CA TRP A 6 1.12 -14.85 -8.15
C TRP A 6 0.22 -13.99 -9.07
N CYS A 7 0.69 -13.62 -10.28
CA CYS A 7 -0.09 -12.81 -11.22
C CYS A 7 -1.19 -13.64 -11.87
N ASN A 8 -2.45 -13.30 -11.61
CA ASN A 8 -3.59 -13.97 -12.24
C ASN A 8 -3.74 -13.53 -13.68
N LEU A 9 -3.36 -14.39 -14.62
CA LEU A 9 -3.40 -14.13 -16.07
C LEU A 9 -4.83 -14.02 -16.66
N ASN A 10 -5.85 -14.38 -15.89
CA ASN A 10 -7.26 -14.20 -16.28
C ASN A 10 -7.84 -12.85 -15.82
N ASN A 11 -7.05 -12.02 -15.14
CA ASN A 11 -7.46 -10.71 -14.67
C ASN A 11 -6.62 -9.60 -15.34
N PRO A 12 -7.16 -8.85 -16.32
CA PRO A 12 -6.42 -7.80 -17.01
C PRO A 12 -5.84 -6.73 -16.07
N LYS A 13 -6.58 -6.33 -15.02
CA LYS A 13 -6.09 -5.37 -14.01
C LYS A 13 -4.88 -5.90 -13.25
N TYR A 14 -4.84 -7.21 -12.99
CA TYR A 14 -3.73 -7.82 -12.30
C TYR A 14 -2.48 -7.90 -13.19
N ILE A 15 -2.68 -8.16 -14.49
CA ILE A 15 -1.61 -8.14 -15.49
C ILE A 15 -1.03 -6.71 -15.60
N GLU A 16 -1.90 -5.70 -15.71
CA GLU A 16 -1.50 -4.31 -15.81
C GLU A 16 -0.72 -3.86 -14.57
N TYR A 17 -1.22 -4.18 -13.38
CA TYR A 17 -0.54 -3.89 -12.12
C TYR A 17 0.84 -4.55 -12.05
N HIS A 18 0.95 -5.85 -12.41
CA HIS A 18 2.23 -6.57 -12.43
C HIS A 18 3.22 -5.96 -13.42
N ASP A 19 2.77 -5.65 -14.65
CA ASP A 19 3.67 -5.26 -15.73
C ASP A 19 4.11 -3.80 -15.64
N TYR A 20 3.27 -2.93 -15.07
CA TYR A 20 3.47 -1.48 -15.16
C TYR A 20 3.62 -0.75 -13.83
N GLU A 21 3.20 -1.34 -12.71
CA GLU A 21 3.24 -0.68 -11.40
C GLU A 21 4.15 -1.41 -10.40
N TRP A 22 3.86 -2.66 -10.10
CA TRP A 22 4.52 -3.42 -9.05
C TRP A 22 6.03 -3.53 -9.24
N GLY A 23 6.79 -3.24 -8.19
CA GLY A 23 8.26 -3.26 -8.22
C GLY A 23 8.89 -2.04 -8.92
N LYS A 24 8.11 -1.09 -9.44
CA LYS A 24 8.63 0.15 -10.02
C LYS A 24 8.61 1.26 -8.97
N LEU A 25 9.78 1.87 -8.73
CA LEU A 25 9.87 2.95 -7.75
C LEU A 25 8.95 4.11 -8.14
N ASN A 26 7.99 4.38 -7.27
CA ASN A 26 7.10 5.53 -7.34
C ASN A 26 7.19 6.31 -6.03
N THR A 27 7.53 7.58 -6.10
CA THR A 27 7.72 8.47 -4.95
C THR A 27 6.63 9.53 -4.85
N ASP A 28 5.58 9.43 -5.68
CA ASP A 28 4.42 10.30 -5.59
C ASP A 28 3.68 10.06 -4.27
N GLU A 29 3.54 11.10 -3.46
CA GLU A 29 3.01 11.01 -2.10
C GLU A 29 1.55 10.51 -2.06
N LYS A 30 0.76 10.88 -3.06
CA LYS A 30 -0.61 10.41 -3.19
C LYS A 30 -0.65 8.92 -3.51
N TYR A 31 0.22 8.45 -4.41
CA TYR A 31 0.37 7.03 -4.73
C TYR A 31 0.86 6.24 -3.52
N LEU A 32 1.81 6.77 -2.74
CA LEU A 32 2.29 6.13 -1.52
C LEU A 32 1.15 5.98 -0.50
N PHE A 33 0.35 7.03 -0.33
CA PHE A 33 -0.81 6.97 0.57
C PHE A 33 -1.87 5.99 0.06
N GLU A 34 -2.22 6.02 -1.23
CA GLU A 34 -3.13 5.05 -1.85
C GLU A 34 -2.69 3.62 -1.57
N MET A 35 -1.43 3.27 -1.87
CA MET A 35 -0.92 1.91 -1.69
C MET A 35 -0.89 1.50 -0.22
N LEU A 36 -0.50 2.38 0.70
CA LEU A 36 -0.51 2.07 2.13
C LEU A 36 -1.92 1.76 2.64
N ILE A 37 -2.92 2.51 2.21
CA ILE A 37 -4.31 2.27 2.58
C ILE A 37 -4.83 0.97 1.96
N LEU A 38 -4.61 0.75 0.67
CA LEU A 38 -5.08 -0.45 -0.02
C LEU A 38 -4.44 -1.73 0.56
N GLU A 39 -3.15 -1.73 0.85
CA GLU A 39 -2.46 -2.84 1.50
C GLU A 39 -2.97 -3.07 2.93
N SER A 40 -3.28 -2.02 3.68
CA SER A 40 -3.92 -2.14 4.99
C SER A 40 -5.31 -2.79 4.91
N PHE A 41 -6.08 -2.51 3.85
CA PHE A 41 -7.36 -3.18 3.59
C PHE A 41 -7.19 -4.64 3.15
N GLN A 42 -6.07 -4.99 2.54
CA GLN A 42 -5.78 -6.36 2.12
C GLN A 42 -5.63 -7.33 3.30
N ALA A 43 -5.32 -6.89 4.50
CA ALA A 43 -5.12 -7.76 5.66
C ALA A 43 -6.28 -8.79 5.81
N GLY A 44 -5.97 -10.08 5.66
CA GLY A 44 -6.93 -11.19 5.67
C GLY A 44 -7.71 -11.41 4.37
N LEU A 45 -7.35 -10.72 3.28
CA LEU A 45 -7.96 -10.83 1.95
C LEU A 45 -6.88 -11.09 0.88
N SER A 46 -7.31 -11.44 -0.34
CA SER A 46 -6.41 -11.48 -1.49
C SER A 46 -6.18 -10.08 -2.08
N TRP A 47 -4.98 -9.84 -2.61
CA TRP A 47 -4.68 -8.59 -3.33
C TRP A 47 -5.64 -8.37 -4.52
N GLN A 48 -5.97 -9.43 -5.23
CA GLN A 48 -6.94 -9.36 -6.33
C GLN A 48 -8.29 -8.78 -5.89
N CYS A 49 -8.76 -9.11 -4.70
CA CYS A 49 -10.01 -8.55 -4.16
C CYS A 49 -9.91 -7.03 -3.99
N VAL A 50 -8.79 -6.54 -3.48
CA VAL A 50 -8.52 -5.10 -3.30
C VAL A 50 -8.35 -4.42 -4.64
N LEU A 51 -7.50 -4.97 -5.52
CA LEU A 51 -7.18 -4.42 -6.83
C LEU A 51 -8.44 -4.28 -7.71
N ASN A 52 -9.34 -5.26 -7.68
CA ASN A 52 -10.59 -5.18 -8.43
C ASN A 52 -11.52 -4.06 -7.96
N LYS A 53 -11.36 -3.62 -6.70
CA LYS A 53 -12.13 -2.54 -6.08
C LYS A 53 -11.40 -1.18 -6.06
N ARG A 54 -10.19 -1.11 -6.62
CA ARG A 54 -9.31 0.06 -6.53
C ARG A 54 -9.97 1.35 -7.03
N GLU A 55 -10.64 1.29 -8.17
CA GLU A 55 -11.34 2.47 -8.72
C GLU A 55 -12.49 2.95 -7.81
N ALA A 56 -13.25 2.00 -7.25
CA ALA A 56 -14.29 2.31 -6.28
C ALA A 56 -13.70 2.90 -4.98
N PHE A 57 -12.53 2.44 -4.56
CA PHE A 57 -11.80 3.05 -3.44
C PHE A 57 -11.34 4.47 -3.77
N LYS A 58 -10.81 4.73 -4.97
CA LYS A 58 -10.42 6.08 -5.39
C LYS A 58 -11.59 7.04 -5.30
N GLU A 59 -12.74 6.66 -5.85
CA GLU A 59 -13.97 7.47 -5.77
C GLU A 59 -14.40 7.69 -4.31
N ALA A 60 -14.47 6.63 -3.51
CA ALA A 60 -14.95 6.69 -2.13
C ALA A 60 -14.01 7.47 -1.19
N TYR A 61 -12.70 7.47 -1.46
CA TYR A 61 -11.65 8.13 -0.69
C TYR A 61 -11.16 9.44 -1.31
N GLU A 62 -12.02 10.12 -2.11
CA GLU A 62 -11.70 11.42 -2.70
C GLU A 62 -10.37 11.40 -3.48
N ASP A 63 -10.17 10.36 -4.29
CA ASP A 63 -8.96 10.10 -5.06
C ASP A 63 -7.68 10.03 -4.18
N PHE A 64 -7.83 9.52 -2.96
CA PHE A 64 -6.77 9.46 -1.94
C PHE A 64 -6.10 10.81 -1.64
N ASP A 65 -6.86 11.90 -1.75
CA ASP A 65 -6.46 13.21 -1.25
C ASP A 65 -6.39 13.15 0.27
N ILE A 66 -5.17 13.19 0.81
CA ILE A 66 -4.93 12.98 2.23
C ILE A 66 -5.60 14.06 3.10
N ASP A 67 -5.62 15.30 2.63
CA ASP A 67 -6.20 16.42 3.37
C ASP A 67 -7.73 16.27 3.49
N LYS A 68 -8.36 15.68 2.47
CA LYS A 68 -9.79 15.33 2.51
C LYS A 68 -10.06 14.11 3.38
N VAL A 69 -9.23 13.06 3.29
CA VAL A 69 -9.42 11.83 4.07
C VAL A 69 -9.28 12.09 5.58
N ILE A 70 -8.40 12.99 5.98
CA ILE A 70 -8.25 13.40 7.39
C ILE A 70 -9.55 13.98 7.97
N GLU A 71 -10.34 14.66 7.14
CA GLU A 71 -11.60 15.33 7.52
C GLU A 71 -12.83 14.40 7.51
N PHE A 72 -12.68 13.12 7.16
CA PHE A 72 -13.79 12.17 7.15
C PHE A 72 -14.37 12.02 8.56
N ASP A 73 -15.65 12.35 8.67
CA ASP A 73 -16.44 12.28 9.91
C ASP A 73 -17.23 10.96 10.06
N GLU A 74 -18.03 10.83 11.09
CA GLU A 74 -18.85 9.63 11.32
C GLU A 74 -19.91 9.42 10.20
N GLU A 75 -20.41 10.48 9.58
CA GLU A 75 -21.34 10.37 8.44
C GLU A 75 -20.64 9.75 7.23
N LYS A 76 -19.45 10.24 6.89
CA LYS A 76 -18.63 9.65 5.81
C LYS A 76 -18.22 8.20 6.12
N ILE A 77 -17.89 7.89 7.37
CA ILE A 77 -17.60 6.51 7.81
C ILE A 77 -18.79 5.60 7.56
N GLU A 78 -20.02 6.03 7.89
CA GLU A 78 -21.22 5.23 7.62
C GLU A 78 -21.53 5.12 6.12
N GLN A 79 -21.27 6.16 5.32
CA GLN A 79 -21.36 6.09 3.86
C GLN A 79 -20.39 5.02 3.31
N LEU A 80 -19.12 5.05 3.73
CA LEU A 80 -18.10 4.06 3.34
C LEU A 80 -18.51 2.64 3.76
N ARG A 81 -19.03 2.48 4.96
CA ARG A 81 -19.50 1.19 5.49
C ARG A 81 -20.67 0.61 4.69
N ASN A 82 -21.51 1.46 4.12
CA ASN A 82 -22.65 1.07 3.32
C ASN A 82 -22.34 0.96 1.81
N ASN A 83 -21.13 1.32 1.38
CA ASN A 83 -20.74 1.24 -0.03
C ASN A 83 -20.39 -0.21 -0.43
N PRO A 84 -21.20 -0.92 -1.26
CA PRO A 84 -20.96 -2.31 -1.62
C PRO A 84 -19.74 -2.50 -2.54
N ASN A 85 -19.25 -1.43 -3.15
CA ASN A 85 -18.17 -1.47 -4.12
C ASN A 85 -16.78 -1.49 -3.47
N ILE A 86 -16.67 -1.16 -2.17
CA ILE A 86 -15.42 -1.23 -1.40
C ILE A 86 -15.45 -2.34 -0.34
N ILE A 87 -14.36 -2.50 0.41
CA ILE A 87 -14.29 -3.43 1.55
C ILE A 87 -14.92 -2.76 2.78
N ARG A 88 -16.09 -3.24 3.20
CA ARG A 88 -16.94 -2.63 4.23
C ARG A 88 -16.56 -3.03 5.66
N ASN A 89 -15.31 -2.90 6.01
CA ASN A 89 -14.84 -3.19 7.38
C ASN A 89 -14.70 -1.90 8.19
N LYS A 90 -15.59 -1.70 9.18
CA LYS A 90 -15.62 -0.47 10.00
C LYS A 90 -14.29 -0.18 10.69
N LEU A 91 -13.61 -1.20 11.20
CA LEU A 91 -12.32 -1.02 11.87
C LEU A 91 -11.24 -0.56 10.89
N LYS A 92 -11.20 -1.13 9.69
CA LYS A 92 -10.25 -0.73 8.63
C LYS A 92 -10.57 0.68 8.11
N ILE A 93 -11.84 1.04 7.96
CA ILE A 93 -12.26 2.39 7.56
C ILE A 93 -11.82 3.42 8.61
N LYS A 94 -12.08 3.19 9.90
CA LYS A 94 -11.62 4.08 10.96
C LYS A 94 -10.09 4.14 11.03
N ALA A 95 -9.42 3.01 10.85
CA ALA A 95 -7.97 2.95 10.82
C ALA A 95 -7.37 3.74 9.63
N SER A 96 -7.99 3.70 8.45
CA SER A 96 -7.49 4.45 7.29
C SER A 96 -7.47 5.96 7.55
N ILE A 97 -8.46 6.49 8.25
CA ILE A 97 -8.53 7.92 8.63
C ILE A 97 -7.46 8.25 9.68
N SER A 98 -7.30 7.42 10.72
CA SER A 98 -6.24 7.63 11.71
C SER A 98 -4.85 7.48 11.10
N ASN A 99 -4.66 6.55 10.17
CA ASN A 99 -3.41 6.37 9.44
C ASN A 99 -3.11 7.58 8.53
N ALA A 100 -4.14 8.20 7.91
CA ALA A 100 -3.99 9.42 7.12
C ALA A 100 -3.40 10.57 7.98
N LYS A 101 -3.91 10.75 9.20
CA LYS A 101 -3.38 11.77 10.12
C LYS A 101 -1.92 11.53 10.48
N ILE A 102 -1.54 10.27 10.70
CA ILE A 102 -0.16 9.90 11.00
C ILE A 102 0.73 10.05 9.76
N PHE A 103 0.24 9.66 8.58
CA PHE A 103 0.95 9.86 7.32
C PHE A 103 1.26 11.36 7.10
N LYS A 104 0.27 12.23 7.32
CA LYS A 104 0.45 13.69 7.23
C LYS A 104 1.50 14.20 8.23
N SER A 105 1.45 13.74 9.48
CA SER A 105 2.42 14.10 10.51
C SER A 105 3.84 13.65 10.13
N ILE A 106 4.00 12.49 9.48
CA ILE A 106 5.29 12.03 8.95
C ILE A 106 5.77 12.95 7.80
N GLN A 107 4.88 13.39 6.92
CA GLN A 107 5.21 14.36 5.88
C GLN A 107 5.69 15.70 6.48
N GLU A 108 5.07 16.16 7.54
CA GLU A 108 5.49 17.38 8.26
C GLU A 108 6.86 17.22 8.91
N GLU A 109 7.17 16.05 9.47
CA GLU A 109 8.45 15.75 10.14
C GLU A 109 9.60 15.54 9.13
N TYR A 110 9.35 14.85 8.01
CA TYR A 110 10.37 14.43 7.03
C TYR A 110 10.28 15.14 5.67
N GLN A 111 9.38 16.09 5.50
CA GLN A 111 8.97 16.77 4.26
C GLN A 111 8.16 15.88 3.31
N THR A 112 8.48 14.60 3.19
CA THR A 112 7.74 13.61 2.41
C THR A 112 7.72 12.28 3.13
N PHE A 113 6.71 11.46 2.85
CA PHE A 113 6.68 10.08 3.36
C PHE A 113 7.79 9.24 2.74
N TYR A 114 8.16 9.53 1.48
CA TYR A 114 9.30 8.86 0.85
C TYR A 114 10.62 9.17 1.58
N ASN A 115 10.86 10.41 2.00
CA ASN A 115 12.05 10.74 2.81
C ASN A 115 12.09 9.97 4.14
N TYR A 116 10.95 9.80 4.79
CA TYR A 116 10.83 8.94 5.97
C TYR A 116 11.26 7.50 5.66
N LEU A 117 10.80 6.90 4.55
CA LEU A 117 11.26 5.58 4.13
C LEU A 117 12.76 5.54 3.85
N CYS A 118 13.33 6.62 3.31
CA CYS A 118 14.77 6.73 3.06
C CYS A 118 15.62 6.69 4.34
N THR A 119 15.05 7.01 5.51
CA THR A 119 15.79 6.85 6.78
C THR A 119 16.11 5.38 7.10
N PHE A 120 15.32 4.44 6.56
CA PHE A 120 15.55 2.99 6.71
C PHE A 120 16.30 2.38 5.53
N THR A 121 16.11 2.89 4.31
CA THR A 121 16.64 2.31 3.07
C THR A 121 17.88 3.01 2.55
N HIS A 122 18.20 4.20 3.08
CA HIS A 122 19.22 5.10 2.54
C HIS A 122 19.01 5.42 1.06
N GLY A 123 17.74 5.48 0.62
CA GLY A 123 17.35 5.75 -0.77
C GLY A 123 17.66 4.62 -1.75
N LYS A 124 18.01 3.42 -1.27
CA LYS A 124 18.35 2.26 -2.12
C LYS A 124 17.11 1.42 -2.41
N ILE A 125 17.04 0.89 -3.64
CA ILE A 125 16.12 -0.19 -4.00
C ILE A 125 16.73 -1.50 -3.50
N ILE A 126 15.91 -2.32 -2.84
CA ILE A 126 16.30 -3.61 -2.29
C ILE A 126 15.85 -4.71 -3.26
N TYR A 127 16.80 -5.49 -3.76
CA TYR A 127 16.53 -6.61 -4.66
C TYR A 127 16.47 -7.89 -3.83
N GLU A 128 15.29 -8.46 -3.67
CA GLU A 128 15.10 -9.72 -2.94
C GLU A 128 13.82 -10.44 -3.40
N THR A 129 13.83 -11.77 -3.40
CA THR A 129 12.72 -12.62 -3.83
C THR A 129 12.37 -13.63 -2.74
N GLU A 130 11.21 -14.30 -2.87
CA GLU A 130 10.79 -15.43 -2.03
C GLU A 130 10.62 -15.07 -0.54
N LYS A 131 10.32 -13.81 -0.24
CA LYS A 131 10.06 -13.32 1.12
C LYS A 131 8.67 -12.70 1.23
N THR A 132 8.13 -12.72 2.42
CA THR A 132 6.89 -12.03 2.80
C THR A 132 7.10 -11.01 3.92
N THR A 133 8.29 -11.02 4.53
CA THR A 133 8.76 -10.06 5.54
C THR A 133 10.27 -9.95 5.46
N SER A 134 10.82 -8.89 6.03
CA SER A 134 12.26 -8.68 6.16
C SER A 134 12.55 -7.81 7.39
N THR A 135 13.82 -7.71 7.79
CA THR A 135 14.23 -6.78 8.86
C THR A 135 13.85 -5.34 8.54
N LEU A 136 13.83 -4.97 7.27
CA LEU A 136 13.38 -3.66 6.81
C LEU A 136 11.89 -3.47 7.08
N SER A 137 11.04 -4.41 6.63
CA SER A 137 9.59 -4.33 6.85
C SER A 137 9.24 -4.42 8.34
N ASP A 138 9.98 -5.18 9.13
CA ASP A 138 9.83 -5.25 10.60
C ASP A 138 10.12 -3.90 11.24
N SER A 139 11.22 -3.24 10.87
CA SER A 139 11.64 -1.96 11.43
C SER A 139 10.62 -0.86 11.11
N ILE A 140 10.18 -0.75 9.86
CA ILE A 140 9.18 0.23 9.43
C ILE A 140 7.82 -0.06 10.07
N SER A 141 7.39 -1.32 10.11
CA SER A 141 6.15 -1.73 10.77
C SER A 141 6.14 -1.33 12.25
N ASN A 142 7.25 -1.58 12.96
CA ASN A 142 7.36 -1.25 14.38
C ASN A 142 7.33 0.27 14.61
N ASP A 143 7.99 1.07 13.78
CA ASP A 143 7.95 2.52 13.90
C ASP A 143 6.55 3.08 13.60
N LEU A 144 5.92 2.64 12.51
CA LEU A 144 4.54 3.05 12.18
C LEU A 144 3.53 2.68 13.28
N LYS A 145 3.66 1.49 13.88
CA LYS A 145 2.84 1.09 15.03
C LYS A 145 3.08 1.96 16.26
N LYS A 146 4.33 2.31 16.55
CA LYS A 146 4.66 3.25 17.66
C LYS A 146 4.04 4.62 17.44
N ARG A 147 3.96 5.08 16.20
CA ARG A 147 3.26 6.31 15.82
C ARG A 147 1.74 6.20 15.88
N GLY A 148 1.20 4.99 16.07
CA GLY A 148 -0.23 4.72 16.23
C GLY A 148 -0.94 4.21 14.99
N MET A 149 -0.25 3.92 13.88
CA MET A 149 -0.86 3.32 12.70
C MET A 149 -1.38 1.91 12.99
N LYS A 150 -2.48 1.55 12.34
CA LYS A 150 -3.14 0.25 12.45
C LYS A 150 -3.13 -0.48 11.10
N PHE A 151 -3.20 -1.81 11.16
CA PHE A 151 -3.14 -2.68 9.97
C PHE A 151 -1.87 -2.48 9.14
N VAL A 152 -0.75 -2.21 9.81
CA VAL A 152 0.58 -2.02 9.23
C VAL A 152 1.57 -3.08 9.77
N GLY A 153 1.12 -4.33 9.86
CA GLY A 153 1.99 -5.46 10.22
C GLY A 153 3.12 -5.66 9.20
N SER A 154 4.20 -6.35 9.60
CA SER A 154 5.39 -6.50 8.75
C SER A 154 5.08 -7.06 7.36
N THR A 155 4.18 -8.05 7.24
CA THR A 155 3.75 -8.60 5.95
C THR A 155 3.07 -7.55 5.08
N ILE A 156 2.21 -6.71 5.66
CA ILE A 156 1.53 -5.63 4.94
C ILE A 156 2.53 -4.56 4.50
N ILE A 157 3.46 -4.19 5.37
CA ILE A 157 4.51 -3.23 5.03
C ILE A 157 5.45 -3.80 3.96
N TYR A 158 5.79 -5.10 4.02
CA TYR A 158 6.58 -5.74 2.97
C TYR A 158 5.88 -5.64 1.61
N SER A 159 4.60 -5.99 1.53
CA SER A 159 3.79 -5.85 0.31
C SER A 159 3.70 -4.40 -0.17
N PHE A 160 3.52 -3.45 0.76
CA PHE A 160 3.54 -2.02 0.45
C PHE A 160 4.87 -1.59 -0.18
N LEU A 161 6.01 -2.01 0.39
CA LEU A 161 7.33 -1.69 -0.15
C LEU A 161 7.56 -2.29 -1.54
N GLN A 162 7.00 -3.48 -1.81
CA GLN A 162 7.00 -4.07 -3.16
C GLN A 162 6.10 -3.29 -4.12
N ALA A 163 4.90 -2.90 -3.68
CA ALA A 163 3.95 -2.14 -4.50
C ALA A 163 4.53 -0.81 -4.99
N ILE A 164 5.25 -0.11 -4.12
CA ILE A 164 5.87 1.20 -4.43
C ILE A 164 7.29 1.08 -5.02
N GLY A 165 7.83 -0.12 -5.19
CA GLY A 165 9.12 -0.39 -5.83
C GLY A 165 10.35 -0.09 -4.97
N VAL A 166 10.21 0.07 -3.66
CA VAL A 166 11.33 0.09 -2.70
C VAL A 166 11.96 -1.29 -2.57
N ILE A 167 11.13 -2.34 -2.61
CA ILE A 167 11.58 -3.73 -2.77
C ILE A 167 11.24 -4.18 -4.18
N TYR A 168 12.25 -4.59 -4.93
CA TYR A 168 12.12 -5.20 -6.25
C TYR A 168 12.18 -6.71 -6.11
N SER A 169 11.07 -7.40 -6.42
CA SER A 169 10.88 -8.79 -6.00
C SER A 169 10.30 -9.69 -7.12
N HIS A 170 10.50 -9.32 -8.40
CA HIS A 170 10.07 -10.19 -9.50
C HIS A 170 10.79 -11.55 -9.44
N GLU A 171 10.03 -12.64 -9.63
CA GLU A 171 10.55 -14.00 -9.62
C GLU A 171 11.55 -14.23 -10.75
N LYS A 172 12.54 -15.11 -10.54
CA LYS A 172 13.64 -15.39 -11.48
C LYS A 172 13.18 -15.69 -12.91
N ASP A 173 12.04 -16.34 -13.05
CA ASP A 173 11.49 -16.71 -14.36
C ASP A 173 10.59 -15.62 -14.97
N CYS A 174 10.36 -14.53 -14.26
CA CYS A 174 9.55 -13.41 -14.74
C CYS A 174 10.34 -12.58 -15.76
N PHE A 175 9.67 -12.11 -16.81
CA PHE A 175 10.31 -11.26 -17.82
C PHE A 175 10.79 -9.89 -17.30
N LEU A 176 10.34 -9.50 -16.12
CA LEU A 176 10.77 -8.29 -15.41
C LEU A 176 11.87 -8.56 -14.38
N TYR A 177 12.32 -9.80 -14.22
CA TYR A 177 13.38 -10.13 -13.25
C TYR A 177 14.64 -9.29 -13.51
N LYS A 178 15.25 -8.85 -12.42
CA LYS A 178 16.56 -8.18 -12.40
C LYS A 178 17.42 -8.79 -11.30
N ASP A 179 18.68 -9.03 -11.61
CA ASP A 179 19.70 -9.46 -10.64
C ASP A 179 20.09 -8.32 -9.69
#